data_688d34ac6aee53088a23d280cec0223d
#
_entry.id   688d34ac6aee53088a23d280cec0223d
#
_cell.length_a   1.000
_cell.length_b   1.000
_cell.length_c   1.000
_cell.angle_alpha   90.00
_cell.angle_beta   90.00
_cell.angle_gamma   90.00
#
_symmetry.space_group_name_H-M   'P 1'
#
loop_
_entity.id
_entity.type
_entity.pdbx_description
1 polymer ?
#
loop_
_entity_poly.entity_id
_entity_poly.type
_entity_poly.pdbx_seq_one_letter_code
_entity_poly.pdbx_strand_id
1 'polypeptide(L)'
;MSAWLDLTGIDFAVDTIDASGIPTRRLVAGEGPDVVFLHGTSGHLEAFTRNFVAHVQAGYRCHAIDMLGHGYTGKPDYDYEISRYVEHLRNFLDAVGIRQANLAGESLGGWVAAAFAAESPERVKTIQLIAAGGTKANPEIMERIKTSTRQAVLTDDRELTHKRLNLLMHNPAKDVSEELVDVRHRIYHHPEFVRNIDHLLCLQEMEVRQRNLLRPETLAKLAGIPTLIIWGNNNPFGDVPEARKMHEDIPGSELVLFEDCGHWPQHEHADRYNALALEFLDKHNR
;
A
#
# COMPACT_ATOMS: atom_id res chain seq x y z
N MET A 1 5.28 -18.05 -12.23
CA MET A 1 6.64 -17.84 -11.64
C MET A 1 6.41 -17.36 -10.23
N SER A 2 7.08 -17.92 -9.22
CA SER A 2 6.82 -17.61 -7.81
C SER A 2 7.19 -16.17 -7.47
N ALA A 3 6.33 -15.46 -6.70
CA ALA A 3 6.62 -14.12 -6.16
C ALA A 3 7.90 -14.11 -5.30
N TRP A 4 8.28 -15.26 -4.72
CA TRP A 4 9.52 -15.41 -3.97
C TRP A 4 10.76 -15.45 -4.87
N LEU A 5 10.63 -15.73 -6.17
CA LEU A 5 11.71 -15.62 -7.14
C LEU A 5 12.10 -14.16 -7.40
N ASP A 6 11.20 -13.22 -7.15
CA ASP A 6 11.49 -11.78 -7.20
C ASP A 6 12.54 -11.38 -6.12
N LEU A 7 12.74 -12.21 -5.09
CA LEU A 7 13.70 -11.99 -4.00
C LEU A 7 15.02 -12.73 -4.20
N THR A 8 15.22 -13.37 -5.35
CA THR A 8 16.46 -14.10 -5.64
C THR A 8 17.66 -13.16 -5.60
N GLY A 9 18.70 -13.55 -4.85
CA GLY A 9 19.97 -12.81 -4.76
C GLY A 9 20.07 -11.87 -3.55
N ILE A 10 19.08 -11.89 -2.66
CA ILE A 10 19.13 -11.21 -1.36
C ILE A 10 18.76 -12.17 -0.23
N ASP A 11 19.33 -11.97 0.95
CA ASP A 11 18.87 -12.61 2.17
C ASP A 11 17.65 -11.86 2.70
N PHE A 12 16.60 -12.59 3.08
CA PHE A 12 15.38 -12.02 3.62
C PHE A 12 14.80 -12.89 4.72
N ALA A 13 13.95 -12.31 5.55
CA ALA A 13 13.15 -13.02 6.53
C ALA A 13 11.67 -12.64 6.41
N VAL A 14 10.80 -13.62 6.68
CA VAL A 14 9.37 -13.39 6.95
C VAL A 14 9.14 -13.74 8.41
N ASP A 15 8.73 -12.76 9.18
CA ASP A 15 8.50 -12.91 10.62
C ASP A 15 7.18 -12.26 11.06
N THR A 16 6.91 -12.34 12.35
CA THR A 16 5.76 -11.68 12.98
C THR A 16 6.26 -10.80 14.11
N ILE A 17 5.92 -9.51 14.04
CA ILE A 17 6.26 -8.50 15.03
C ILE A 17 5.02 -8.19 15.87
N ASP A 18 5.17 -8.14 17.18
CA ASP A 18 4.11 -7.62 18.05
C ASP A 18 4.08 -6.08 18.01
N ALA A 19 3.14 -5.55 17.25
CA ALA A 19 2.89 -4.11 17.17
C ALA A 19 1.84 -3.70 18.21
N SER A 20 2.24 -3.69 19.49
CA SER A 20 1.38 -3.32 20.64
C SER A 20 0.12 -4.22 20.76
N GLY A 21 0.33 -5.54 20.76
CA GLY A 21 -0.73 -6.55 20.85
C GLY A 21 -1.32 -6.96 19.51
N ILE A 22 -0.88 -6.37 18.40
CA ILE A 22 -1.28 -6.77 17.03
C ILE A 22 -0.13 -7.56 16.41
N PRO A 23 -0.22 -8.90 16.29
CA PRO A 23 0.77 -9.70 15.58
C PRO A 23 0.80 -9.28 14.12
N THR A 24 1.90 -8.67 13.67
CA THR A 24 2.05 -8.05 12.35
C THR A 24 3.03 -8.85 11.51
N ARG A 25 2.54 -9.48 10.43
CA ARG A 25 3.40 -10.19 9.47
C ARG A 25 4.25 -9.19 8.69
N ARG A 26 5.55 -9.48 8.62
CA ARG A 26 6.54 -8.65 7.92
C ARG A 26 7.43 -9.48 7.02
N LEU A 27 7.75 -8.94 5.84
CA LEU A 27 8.92 -9.31 5.03
C LEU A 27 9.99 -8.26 5.29
N VAL A 28 11.22 -8.67 5.59
CA VAL A 28 12.35 -7.76 5.83
C VAL A 28 13.61 -8.26 5.10
N ALA A 29 14.37 -7.32 4.52
CA ALA A 29 15.65 -7.60 3.87
C ALA A 29 16.55 -6.35 3.87
N GLY A 30 17.87 -6.57 3.80
CA GLY A 30 18.87 -5.51 3.68
C GLY A 30 19.21 -4.81 4.98
N GLU A 31 20.10 -3.82 4.86
CA GLU A 31 20.59 -2.96 5.94
C GLU A 31 20.61 -1.51 5.45
N GLY A 32 20.71 -0.53 6.36
CA GLY A 32 20.76 0.89 6.03
C GLY A 32 19.48 1.65 6.39
N PRO A 33 19.18 2.79 5.72
CA PRO A 33 17.97 3.55 5.97
C PRO A 33 16.70 2.73 5.67
N ASP A 34 15.69 2.87 6.54
CA ASP A 34 14.48 2.07 6.46
C ASP A 34 13.53 2.58 5.37
N VAL A 35 13.04 1.63 4.54
CA VAL A 35 11.91 1.82 3.61
C VAL A 35 10.79 0.89 4.04
N VAL A 36 9.61 1.45 4.31
CA VAL A 36 8.42 0.68 4.71
C VAL A 36 7.37 0.74 3.60
N PHE A 37 7.05 -0.42 3.07
CA PHE A 37 6.06 -0.61 2.01
C PHE A 37 4.70 -0.97 2.60
N LEU A 38 3.66 -0.22 2.19
CA LEU A 38 2.28 -0.35 2.65
C LEU A 38 1.36 -0.63 1.46
N HIS A 39 0.71 -1.78 1.44
CA HIS A 39 -0.16 -2.22 0.36
C HIS A 39 -1.56 -1.58 0.39
N GLY A 40 -2.36 -1.78 -0.65
CA GLY A 40 -3.73 -1.28 -0.75
C GLY A 40 -4.79 -2.14 -0.06
N THR A 41 -6.05 -1.68 -0.18
CA THR A 41 -7.22 -2.37 0.38
C THR A 41 -7.28 -3.83 -0.08
N SER A 42 -7.48 -4.73 0.87
CA SER A 42 -7.48 -6.19 0.69
C SER A 42 -6.19 -6.77 0.11
N GLY A 43 -5.10 -5.96 0.14
CA GLY A 43 -3.77 -6.37 -0.27
C GLY A 43 -3.02 -7.23 0.75
N HIS A 44 -1.76 -7.46 0.47
CA HIS A 44 -0.80 -8.14 1.33
C HIS A 44 0.63 -7.77 0.92
N LEU A 45 1.61 -8.11 1.75
CA LEU A 45 3.02 -7.69 1.57
C LEU A 45 3.64 -8.13 0.24
N GLU A 46 3.16 -9.23 -0.37
CA GLU A 46 3.65 -9.71 -1.66
C GLU A 46 3.41 -8.72 -2.83
N ALA A 47 2.60 -7.68 -2.64
CA ALA A 47 2.43 -6.61 -3.63
C ALA A 47 3.73 -5.83 -3.93
N PHE A 48 4.77 -6.00 -3.10
CA PHE A 48 6.04 -5.29 -3.22
C PHE A 48 7.26 -6.18 -3.46
N THR A 49 7.11 -7.50 -3.67
CA THR A 49 8.27 -8.40 -3.87
C THR A 49 9.18 -7.96 -5.01
N ARG A 50 8.63 -7.44 -6.11
CA ARG A 50 9.37 -6.92 -7.27
C ARG A 50 10.24 -5.68 -6.98
N ASN A 51 10.10 -5.12 -5.78
CA ASN A 51 10.79 -3.87 -5.43
C ASN A 51 11.94 -4.09 -4.44
N PHE A 52 11.96 -5.23 -3.73
CA PHE A 52 12.92 -5.49 -2.67
C PHE A 52 14.37 -5.54 -3.16
N VAL A 53 14.66 -6.37 -4.16
CA VAL A 53 16.04 -6.60 -4.61
C VAL A 53 16.74 -5.30 -5.00
N ALA A 54 16.06 -4.45 -5.78
CA ALA A 54 16.61 -3.17 -6.22
C ALA A 54 16.93 -2.24 -5.04
N HIS A 55 16.00 -2.13 -4.07
CA HIS A 55 16.20 -1.27 -2.90
C HIS A 55 17.28 -1.81 -1.95
N VAL A 56 17.31 -3.14 -1.71
CA VAL A 56 18.33 -3.78 -0.87
C VAL A 56 19.71 -3.60 -1.48
N GLN A 57 19.86 -3.82 -2.79
CA GLN A 57 21.13 -3.63 -3.50
C GLN A 57 21.59 -2.17 -3.52
N ALA A 58 20.66 -1.22 -3.42
CA ALA A 58 20.96 0.20 -3.27
C ALA A 58 21.30 0.61 -1.82
N GLY A 59 21.31 -0.34 -0.86
CA GLY A 59 21.73 -0.11 0.51
C GLY A 59 20.61 0.36 1.44
N TYR A 60 19.37 -0.03 1.17
CA TYR A 60 18.22 0.23 2.05
C TYR A 60 17.81 -1.03 2.81
N ARG A 61 17.32 -0.84 4.04
CA ARG A 61 16.61 -1.88 4.78
C ARG A 61 15.13 -1.78 4.45
N CYS A 62 14.60 -2.81 3.79
CA CYS A 62 13.23 -2.86 3.31
C CYS A 62 12.32 -3.64 4.24
N HIS A 63 11.14 -3.11 4.53
CA HIS A 63 10.07 -3.76 5.27
C HIS A 63 8.80 -3.69 4.45
N ALA A 64 8.17 -4.82 4.15
CA ALA A 64 6.78 -4.86 3.70
C ALA A 64 5.95 -5.52 4.78
N ILE A 65 4.83 -4.93 5.16
CA ILE A 65 3.94 -5.48 6.19
C ILE A 65 2.57 -5.81 5.60
N ASP A 66 1.94 -6.84 6.15
CA ASP A 66 0.49 -6.93 6.06
C ASP A 66 -0.07 -5.91 7.05
N MET A 67 -0.79 -4.89 6.57
CA MET A 67 -1.37 -3.86 7.44
C MET A 67 -2.46 -4.45 8.35
N LEU A 68 -2.87 -3.71 9.36
CA LEU A 68 -3.96 -4.08 10.28
C LEU A 68 -5.15 -4.70 9.53
N GLY A 69 -5.62 -5.85 9.98
CA GLY A 69 -6.76 -6.53 9.37
C GLY A 69 -6.49 -7.25 8.05
N HIS A 70 -5.29 -7.12 7.47
CA HIS A 70 -4.94 -7.70 6.18
C HIS A 70 -4.00 -8.90 6.30
N GLY A 71 -3.90 -9.66 5.22
CA GLY A 71 -2.99 -10.79 5.11
C GLY A 71 -3.07 -11.73 6.30
N TYR A 72 -1.93 -11.97 6.93
CA TYR A 72 -1.82 -12.76 8.16
C TYR A 72 -1.57 -11.90 9.42
N THR A 73 -1.68 -10.57 9.31
CA THR A 73 -1.67 -9.66 10.46
C THR A 73 -2.96 -9.76 11.26
N GLY A 74 -2.90 -9.47 12.54
CA GLY A 74 -4.02 -9.53 13.49
C GLY A 74 -5.25 -8.74 13.01
N LYS A 75 -6.42 -9.28 13.33
CA LYS A 75 -7.73 -8.79 12.87
C LYS A 75 -8.67 -8.56 14.06
N PRO A 76 -8.42 -7.50 14.86
CA PRO A 76 -9.27 -7.18 15.99
C PRO A 76 -10.69 -6.79 15.55
N ASP A 77 -11.66 -6.98 16.44
CA ASP A 77 -13.10 -6.81 16.20
C ASP A 77 -13.51 -5.33 16.36
N TYR A 78 -13.09 -4.49 15.40
CA TYR A 78 -13.51 -3.09 15.24
C TYR A 78 -13.24 -2.60 13.81
N ASP A 79 -13.90 -1.52 13.40
CA ASP A 79 -13.71 -0.93 12.07
C ASP A 79 -12.29 -0.38 11.89
N TYR A 80 -11.66 -0.72 10.76
CA TYR A 80 -10.30 -0.28 10.45
C TYR A 80 -10.34 1.07 9.72
N GLU A 81 -10.67 2.12 10.48
CA GLU A 81 -10.58 3.50 10.00
C GLU A 81 -9.12 3.96 9.89
N ILE A 82 -8.87 5.07 9.21
CA ILE A 82 -7.51 5.56 8.96
C ILE A 82 -6.72 5.77 10.26
N SER A 83 -7.35 6.26 11.31
CA SER A 83 -6.69 6.44 12.61
C SER A 83 -6.16 5.12 13.19
N ARG A 84 -6.84 3.99 12.97
CA ARG A 84 -6.40 2.66 13.41
C ARG A 84 -5.21 2.14 12.60
N TYR A 85 -5.19 2.41 11.29
CA TYR A 85 -4.02 2.10 10.47
C TYR A 85 -2.81 2.97 10.84
N VAL A 86 -3.01 4.25 11.10
CA VAL A 86 -1.94 5.17 11.56
C VAL A 86 -1.38 4.73 12.90
N GLU A 87 -2.23 4.37 13.86
CA GLU A 87 -1.84 3.80 15.15
C GLU A 87 -1.03 2.50 14.97
N HIS A 88 -1.51 1.59 14.12
CA HIS A 88 -0.82 0.33 13.83
C HIS A 88 0.56 0.56 13.19
N LEU A 89 0.67 1.48 12.22
CA LEU A 89 1.96 1.83 11.61
C LEU A 89 2.93 2.41 12.66
N ARG A 90 2.45 3.30 13.53
CA ARG A 90 3.25 3.87 14.63
C ARG A 90 3.78 2.76 15.55
N ASN A 91 2.90 1.88 15.99
CA ASN A 91 3.24 0.76 16.87
C ASN A 91 4.21 -0.22 16.22
N PHE A 92 4.05 -0.48 14.92
CA PHE A 92 5.00 -1.30 14.16
C PHE A 92 6.39 -0.65 14.10
N LEU A 93 6.48 0.64 13.74
CA LEU A 93 7.76 1.37 13.69
C LEU A 93 8.46 1.37 15.06
N ASP A 94 7.71 1.56 16.14
CA ASP A 94 8.23 1.54 17.50
C ASP A 94 8.73 0.14 17.90
N ALA A 95 7.97 -0.90 17.57
CA ALA A 95 8.33 -2.30 17.87
C ALA A 95 9.61 -2.77 17.17
N VAL A 96 9.90 -2.25 15.97
CA VAL A 96 11.13 -2.58 15.23
C VAL A 96 12.25 -1.54 15.41
N GLY A 97 12.05 -0.53 16.25
CA GLY A 97 13.04 0.49 16.60
C GLY A 97 13.32 1.51 15.50
N ILE A 98 12.40 1.70 14.55
CA ILE A 98 12.51 2.69 13.47
C ILE A 98 12.04 4.05 14.00
N ARG A 99 12.96 4.99 14.15
CA ARG A 99 12.63 6.35 14.58
C ARG A 99 12.08 7.21 13.45
N GLN A 100 12.64 7.07 12.26
CA GLN A 100 12.23 7.79 11.06
C GLN A 100 12.35 6.87 9.85
N ALA A 101 11.31 6.79 9.01
CA ALA A 101 11.23 5.91 7.85
C ALA A 101 11.01 6.66 6.55
N ASN A 102 11.45 6.06 5.44
CA ASN A 102 10.93 6.34 4.10
C ASN A 102 9.68 5.49 3.92
N LEU A 103 8.53 6.10 3.62
CA LEU A 103 7.27 5.39 3.43
C LEU A 103 6.93 5.27 1.95
N ALA A 104 6.58 4.08 1.50
CA ALA A 104 6.09 3.83 0.15
C ALA A 104 4.72 3.13 0.23
N GLY A 105 3.65 3.86 -0.06
CA GLY A 105 2.28 3.37 0.13
C GLY A 105 1.48 3.34 -1.17
N GLU A 106 0.87 2.19 -1.45
CA GLU A 106 -0.04 2.00 -2.58
C GLU A 106 -1.49 2.13 -2.11
N SER A 107 -2.32 2.90 -2.81
CA SER A 107 -3.76 3.01 -2.56
C SER A 107 -4.09 3.37 -1.10
N LEU A 108 -4.67 2.44 -0.32
CA LEU A 108 -4.89 2.59 1.13
C LEU A 108 -3.57 2.84 1.86
N GLY A 109 -2.49 2.14 1.48
CA GLY A 109 -1.16 2.35 2.07
C GLY A 109 -0.64 3.77 1.87
N GLY A 110 -0.90 4.38 0.70
CA GLY A 110 -0.60 5.78 0.44
C GLY A 110 -1.45 6.73 1.29
N TRP A 111 -2.73 6.42 1.49
CA TRP A 111 -3.59 7.18 2.40
C TRP A 111 -3.08 7.14 3.84
N VAL A 112 -2.72 5.94 4.32
CA VAL A 112 -2.15 5.76 5.67
C VAL A 112 -0.82 6.50 5.81
N ALA A 113 0.07 6.39 4.82
CA ALA A 113 1.36 7.09 4.84
C ALA A 113 1.20 8.62 4.90
N ALA A 114 0.30 9.20 4.10
CA ALA A 114 0.02 10.63 4.11
C ALA A 114 -0.62 11.09 5.44
N ALA A 115 -1.58 10.32 5.98
CA ALA A 115 -2.20 10.63 7.26
C ALA A 115 -1.19 10.55 8.41
N PHE A 116 -0.35 9.51 8.44
CA PHE A 116 0.70 9.34 9.44
C PHE A 116 1.71 10.49 9.39
N ALA A 117 2.15 10.89 8.18
CA ALA A 117 3.09 11.98 8.00
C ALA A 117 2.50 13.34 8.42
N ALA A 118 1.21 13.57 8.19
CA ALA A 118 0.53 14.79 8.64
C ALA A 118 0.39 14.88 10.17
N GLU A 119 0.36 13.73 10.87
CA GLU A 119 0.30 13.64 12.34
C GLU A 119 1.66 13.61 13.02
N SER A 120 2.66 13.01 12.38
CA SER A 120 3.99 12.73 12.95
C SER A 120 5.10 12.99 11.91
N PRO A 121 5.25 14.23 11.43
CA PRO A 121 6.18 14.57 10.36
C PRO A 121 7.65 14.24 10.71
N GLU A 122 8.01 14.31 11.98
CA GLU A 122 9.35 13.97 12.48
C GLU A 122 9.70 12.49 12.34
N ARG A 123 8.69 11.62 12.15
CA ARG A 123 8.83 10.18 11.98
C ARG A 123 9.01 9.78 10.51
N VAL A 124 8.90 10.73 9.56
CA VAL A 124 8.91 10.46 8.12
C VAL A 124 10.04 11.19 7.43
N LYS A 125 10.89 10.46 6.72
CA LYS A 125 12.01 11.01 5.95
C LYS A 125 11.54 11.42 4.55
N THR A 126 10.86 10.52 3.86
CA THR A 126 10.27 10.73 2.53
C THR A 126 8.95 9.95 2.40
N ILE A 127 8.11 10.34 1.44
CA ILE A 127 6.87 9.63 1.13
C ILE A 127 6.79 9.37 -0.37
N GLN A 128 6.43 8.13 -0.73
CA GLN A 128 6.01 7.76 -2.08
C GLN A 128 4.52 7.39 -2.04
N LEU A 129 3.70 8.17 -2.73
CA LEU A 129 2.25 8.00 -2.84
C LEU A 129 1.91 7.33 -4.17
N ILE A 130 1.72 6.01 -4.15
CA ILE A 130 1.53 5.17 -5.34
C ILE A 130 0.03 4.96 -5.53
N ALA A 131 -0.56 5.59 -6.55
CA ALA A 131 -2.00 5.56 -6.81
C ALA A 131 -2.83 5.74 -5.52
N ALA A 132 -2.38 6.67 -4.64
CA ALA A 132 -2.87 6.80 -3.28
C ALA A 132 -4.36 7.16 -3.23
N GLY A 133 -5.08 6.49 -2.34
CA GLY A 133 -6.47 6.80 -2.04
C GLY A 133 -6.63 7.94 -1.04
N GLY A 134 -7.89 8.21 -0.66
CA GLY A 134 -8.20 9.08 0.47
C GLY A 134 -8.56 10.52 0.12
N THR A 135 -8.43 10.96 -1.11
CA THR A 135 -8.79 12.34 -1.54
C THR A 135 -10.20 12.48 -2.08
N LYS A 136 -10.80 11.39 -2.53
CA LYS A 136 -12.16 11.38 -3.08
C LYS A 136 -13.06 10.34 -2.44
N ALA A 137 -14.35 10.66 -2.41
CA ALA A 137 -15.44 9.76 -2.04
C ALA A 137 -16.38 9.62 -3.25
N ASN A 138 -16.06 8.69 -4.16
CA ASN A 138 -16.88 8.37 -5.32
C ASN A 138 -17.73 7.13 -5.02
N PRO A 139 -19.08 7.23 -4.96
CA PRO A 139 -19.95 6.12 -4.60
C PRO A 139 -19.80 4.90 -5.51
N GLU A 140 -19.66 5.11 -6.82
CA GLU A 140 -19.55 4.01 -7.79
C GLU A 140 -18.24 3.23 -7.62
N ILE A 141 -17.13 3.94 -7.38
CA ILE A 141 -15.82 3.33 -7.12
C ILE A 141 -15.86 2.57 -5.79
N MET A 142 -16.43 3.17 -4.74
CA MET A 142 -16.54 2.53 -3.42
C MET A 142 -17.38 1.26 -3.50
N GLU A 143 -18.53 1.31 -4.13
CA GLU A 143 -19.40 0.14 -4.31
C GLU A 143 -18.69 -0.95 -5.15
N ARG A 144 -17.99 -0.57 -6.21
CA ARG A 144 -17.22 -1.52 -7.04
C ARG A 144 -16.13 -2.23 -6.24
N ILE A 145 -15.37 -1.51 -5.42
CA ILE A 145 -14.33 -2.10 -4.55
C ILE A 145 -14.98 -3.03 -3.53
N LYS A 146 -16.02 -2.56 -2.84
CA LYS A 146 -16.74 -3.30 -1.81
C LYS A 146 -17.31 -4.60 -2.36
N THR A 147 -18.12 -4.51 -3.41
CA THR A 147 -18.80 -5.66 -4.00
C THR A 147 -17.82 -6.67 -4.56
N SER A 148 -16.83 -6.25 -5.36
CA SER A 148 -15.85 -7.18 -5.94
C SER A 148 -15.00 -7.87 -4.88
N THR A 149 -14.63 -7.16 -3.80
CA THR A 149 -13.86 -7.75 -2.70
C THR A 149 -14.73 -8.73 -1.89
N ARG A 150 -15.94 -8.33 -1.50
CA ARG A 150 -16.86 -9.22 -0.76
C ARG A 150 -17.18 -10.50 -1.53
N GLN A 151 -17.45 -10.40 -2.83
CA GLN A 151 -17.69 -11.57 -3.66
C GLN A 151 -16.49 -12.52 -3.66
N ALA A 152 -15.28 -12.00 -3.85
CA ALA A 152 -14.06 -12.81 -3.86
C ALA A 152 -13.71 -13.43 -2.48
N VAL A 153 -14.13 -12.80 -1.36
CA VAL A 153 -13.86 -13.28 0.01
C VAL A 153 -14.92 -14.24 0.51
N LEU A 154 -16.20 -13.96 0.22
CA LEU A 154 -17.31 -14.71 0.79
C LEU A 154 -17.75 -15.90 -0.06
N THR A 155 -17.24 -16.01 -1.29
CA THR A 155 -17.54 -17.13 -2.20
C THR A 155 -16.23 -17.87 -2.49
N ASP A 156 -16.18 -19.15 -2.15
CA ASP A 156 -15.03 -20.03 -2.44
C ASP A 156 -14.96 -20.36 -3.94
N ASP A 157 -14.67 -19.31 -4.71
CA ASP A 157 -14.48 -19.36 -6.17
C ASP A 157 -13.21 -18.56 -6.52
N ARG A 158 -12.18 -19.30 -6.90
CA ARG A 158 -10.88 -18.73 -7.28
C ARG A 158 -10.99 -17.75 -8.46
N GLU A 159 -11.94 -17.95 -9.34
CA GLU A 159 -12.17 -17.07 -10.49
C GLU A 159 -12.62 -15.67 -10.05
N LEU A 160 -13.36 -15.53 -8.96
CA LEU A 160 -13.72 -14.23 -8.39
C LEU A 160 -12.51 -13.49 -7.85
N THR A 161 -11.55 -14.21 -7.25
CA THR A 161 -10.27 -13.63 -6.83
C THR A 161 -9.46 -13.15 -8.05
N HIS A 162 -9.41 -13.96 -9.10
CA HIS A 162 -8.76 -13.59 -10.36
C HIS A 162 -9.39 -12.33 -10.98
N LYS A 163 -10.72 -12.30 -11.10
CA LYS A 163 -11.45 -11.11 -11.57
C LYS A 163 -11.16 -9.87 -10.72
N ARG A 164 -11.08 -10.02 -9.38
CA ARG A 164 -10.76 -8.91 -8.48
C ARG A 164 -9.35 -8.37 -8.72
N LEU A 165 -8.36 -9.23 -8.98
CA LEU A 165 -6.99 -8.83 -9.34
C LEU A 165 -6.93 -8.17 -10.72
N ASN A 166 -7.66 -8.71 -11.71
CA ASN A 166 -7.73 -8.15 -13.05
C ASN A 166 -8.24 -6.70 -13.06
N LEU A 167 -9.12 -6.33 -12.10
CA LEU A 167 -9.58 -4.95 -11.97
C LEU A 167 -8.48 -3.96 -11.57
N LEU A 168 -7.34 -4.42 -11.07
CA LEU A 168 -6.25 -3.56 -10.62
C LEU A 168 -5.31 -3.18 -11.76
N MET A 169 -5.15 -4.06 -12.75
CA MET A 169 -4.10 -3.98 -13.76
C MET A 169 -4.59 -3.40 -15.07
N HIS A 170 -3.73 -2.68 -15.76
CA HIS A 170 -3.97 -2.25 -17.16
C HIS A 170 -3.91 -3.43 -18.11
N ASN A 171 -2.92 -4.32 -17.93
CA ASN A 171 -2.78 -5.55 -18.72
C ASN A 171 -2.79 -6.79 -17.83
N PRO A 172 -3.98 -7.26 -17.40
CA PRO A 172 -4.09 -8.40 -16.49
C PRO A 172 -3.43 -9.68 -17.00
N ALA A 173 -3.48 -9.94 -18.31
CA ALA A 173 -2.87 -11.14 -18.91
C ALA A 173 -1.35 -11.21 -18.72
N LYS A 174 -0.69 -10.05 -18.59
CA LYS A 174 0.75 -9.95 -18.31
C LYS A 174 1.04 -9.94 -16.81
N ASP A 175 0.23 -9.21 -16.04
CA ASP A 175 0.60 -8.76 -14.70
C ASP A 175 -0.07 -9.56 -13.57
N VAL A 176 -1.12 -10.35 -13.86
CA VAL A 176 -1.77 -11.24 -12.89
C VAL A 176 -1.29 -12.67 -13.11
N SER A 177 -0.35 -13.11 -12.27
CA SER A 177 0.12 -14.51 -12.30
C SER A 177 -0.83 -15.44 -11.53
N GLU A 178 -0.87 -16.72 -11.91
CA GLU A 178 -1.63 -17.75 -11.21
C GLU A 178 -1.27 -17.82 -9.71
N GLU A 179 0.02 -17.69 -9.40
CA GLU A 179 0.47 -17.69 -8.01
C GLU A 179 -0.06 -16.48 -7.23
N LEU A 180 -0.08 -15.28 -7.83
CA LEU A 180 -0.66 -14.10 -7.19
C LEU A 180 -2.15 -14.33 -6.87
N VAL A 181 -2.87 -14.98 -7.78
CA VAL A 181 -4.26 -15.40 -7.54
C VAL A 181 -4.35 -16.40 -6.39
N ASP A 182 -3.48 -17.43 -6.37
CA ASP A 182 -3.50 -18.48 -5.35
C ASP A 182 -3.17 -17.93 -3.95
N VAL A 183 -2.16 -17.08 -3.84
CA VAL A 183 -1.80 -16.42 -2.58
C VAL A 183 -2.95 -15.55 -2.08
N ARG A 184 -3.50 -14.72 -2.95
CA ARG A 184 -4.63 -13.86 -2.63
C ARG A 184 -5.87 -14.66 -2.22
N HIS A 185 -6.18 -15.71 -2.95
CA HIS A 185 -7.33 -16.57 -2.69
C HIS A 185 -7.22 -17.26 -1.32
N ARG A 186 -6.04 -17.80 -0.97
CA ARG A 186 -5.79 -18.39 0.36
C ARG A 186 -5.95 -17.39 1.49
N ILE A 187 -5.44 -16.16 1.32
CA ILE A 187 -5.60 -15.09 2.30
C ILE A 187 -7.07 -14.72 2.47
N TYR A 188 -7.80 -14.56 1.38
CA TYR A 188 -9.22 -14.21 1.39
C TYR A 188 -10.08 -15.24 2.12
N HIS A 189 -9.74 -16.53 1.99
CA HIS A 189 -10.48 -17.62 2.62
C HIS A 189 -9.91 -18.05 3.99
N HIS A 190 -8.95 -17.27 4.54
CA HIS A 190 -8.58 -17.48 5.93
C HIS A 190 -9.77 -17.12 6.85
N PRO A 191 -10.15 -18.00 7.82
CA PRO A 191 -11.38 -17.80 8.61
C PRO A 191 -11.49 -16.44 9.29
N GLU A 192 -10.37 -15.90 9.78
CA GLU A 192 -10.36 -14.57 10.40
C GLU A 192 -10.53 -13.44 9.37
N PHE A 193 -10.03 -13.61 8.13
CA PHE A 193 -10.22 -12.63 7.07
C PHE A 193 -11.68 -12.55 6.65
N VAL A 194 -12.31 -13.71 6.45
CA VAL A 194 -13.75 -13.82 6.13
C VAL A 194 -14.60 -13.17 7.22
N ARG A 195 -14.31 -13.45 8.50
CA ARG A 195 -15.06 -12.92 9.64
C ARG A 195 -14.99 -11.40 9.75
N ASN A 196 -13.84 -10.82 9.42
CA ASN A 196 -13.56 -9.39 9.63
C ASN A 196 -13.63 -8.56 8.33
N ILE A 197 -14.17 -9.10 7.24
CA ILE A 197 -14.19 -8.42 5.94
C ILE A 197 -14.95 -7.09 5.99
N ASP A 198 -15.99 -6.97 6.78
CA ASP A 198 -16.78 -5.74 6.90
C ASP A 198 -16.01 -4.65 7.65
N HIS A 199 -15.24 -5.00 8.67
CA HIS A 199 -14.33 -4.07 9.34
C HIS A 199 -13.24 -3.55 8.40
N LEU A 200 -12.69 -4.42 7.52
CA LEU A 200 -11.72 -4.05 6.50
C LEU A 200 -12.31 -3.12 5.44
N LEU A 201 -13.57 -3.33 5.08
CA LEU A 201 -14.26 -2.57 4.04
C LEU A 201 -15.02 -1.35 4.57
N CYS A 202 -14.90 -1.00 5.84
CA CYS A 202 -15.61 0.15 6.42
C CYS A 202 -15.31 1.47 5.69
N LEU A 203 -14.08 1.66 5.18
CA LEU A 203 -13.69 2.83 4.39
C LEU A 203 -14.35 2.90 2.99
N GLN A 204 -15.08 1.87 2.56
CA GLN A 204 -15.91 1.88 1.37
C GLN A 204 -17.36 2.33 1.67
N GLU A 205 -17.74 2.45 2.94
CA GLU A 205 -19.00 3.11 3.35
C GLU A 205 -18.84 4.62 3.23
N MET A 206 -19.76 5.28 2.52
CA MET A 206 -19.62 6.68 2.15
C MET A 206 -19.50 7.64 3.34
N GLU A 207 -20.25 7.39 4.42
CA GLU A 207 -20.16 8.19 5.65
C GLU A 207 -18.80 8.05 6.31
N VAL A 208 -18.31 6.80 6.48
CA VAL A 208 -16.99 6.50 7.04
C VAL A 208 -15.89 7.10 6.17
N ARG A 209 -16.00 6.93 4.86
CA ARG A 209 -15.02 7.48 3.93
C ARG A 209 -14.92 8.99 4.01
N GLN A 210 -16.07 9.70 4.03
CA GLN A 210 -16.09 11.17 4.05
C GLN A 210 -15.43 11.76 5.32
N ARG A 211 -15.64 11.13 6.49
CA ARG A 211 -15.00 11.62 7.73
C ARG A 211 -13.50 11.34 7.80
N ASN A 212 -13.02 10.37 7.03
CA ASN A 212 -11.60 10.00 6.98
C ASN A 212 -10.81 10.66 5.84
N LEU A 213 -11.44 11.40 4.92
CA LEU A 213 -10.76 11.98 3.76
C LEU A 213 -9.55 12.84 4.15
N LEU A 214 -8.48 12.70 3.39
CA LEU A 214 -7.37 13.65 3.36
C LEU A 214 -7.87 14.96 2.74
N ARG A 215 -8.09 15.95 3.58
CA ARG A 215 -8.49 17.28 3.14
C ARG A 215 -7.25 18.04 2.63
N PRO A 216 -7.42 19.08 1.77
CA PRO A 216 -6.30 19.91 1.32
C PRO A 216 -5.45 20.45 2.49
N GLU A 217 -6.08 20.81 3.62
CA GLU A 217 -5.40 21.30 4.81
C GLU A 217 -4.54 20.22 5.49
N THR A 218 -4.94 18.94 5.36
CA THR A 218 -4.15 17.80 5.86
C THR A 218 -2.97 17.54 4.94
N LEU A 219 -3.18 17.54 3.61
CA LEU A 219 -2.14 17.36 2.62
C LEU A 219 -1.10 18.49 2.65
N ALA A 220 -1.53 19.73 2.90
CA ALA A 220 -0.62 20.87 3.06
C ALA A 220 0.36 20.73 4.24
N LYS A 221 0.05 19.91 5.26
CA LYS A 221 0.96 19.61 6.37
C LYS A 221 2.18 18.77 5.94
N LEU A 222 2.12 18.14 4.77
CA LEU A 222 3.24 17.41 4.19
C LEU A 222 4.30 18.35 3.60
N ALA A 223 4.04 19.65 3.56
CA ALA A 223 5.03 20.65 3.13
C ALA A 223 6.34 20.48 3.90
N GLY A 224 7.47 20.35 3.17
CA GLY A 224 8.79 20.11 3.76
C GLY A 224 9.15 18.63 3.93
N ILE A 225 8.22 17.69 3.76
CA ILE A 225 8.52 16.27 3.63
C ILE A 225 8.64 15.95 2.12
N PRO A 226 9.81 15.51 1.64
CA PRO A 226 9.93 15.11 0.24
C PRO A 226 8.88 14.08 -0.13
N THR A 227 8.03 14.39 -1.12
CA THR A 227 6.89 13.58 -1.51
C THR A 227 6.91 13.32 -3.01
N LEU A 228 6.89 12.04 -3.40
CA LEU A 228 6.78 11.59 -4.78
C LEU A 228 5.41 10.95 -5.00
N ILE A 229 4.64 11.47 -5.93
CA ILE A 229 3.34 10.94 -6.34
C ILE A 229 3.53 10.17 -7.64
N ILE A 230 3.12 8.90 -7.67
CA ILE A 230 3.22 8.01 -8.82
C ILE A 230 1.81 7.53 -9.19
N TRP A 231 1.42 7.69 -10.45
CA TRP A 231 0.04 7.41 -10.87
C TRP A 231 -0.03 6.76 -12.24
N GLY A 232 -0.80 5.68 -12.38
CA GLY A 232 -1.08 5.06 -13.67
C GLY A 232 -2.15 5.83 -14.45
N ASN A 233 -1.92 6.13 -15.72
CA ASN A 233 -2.88 6.85 -16.56
C ASN A 233 -4.19 6.10 -16.76
N ASN A 234 -4.17 4.76 -16.61
CA ASN A 234 -5.33 3.88 -16.77
C ASN A 234 -5.84 3.36 -15.41
N ASN A 235 -5.54 4.07 -14.32
CA ASN A 235 -5.97 3.66 -12.98
C ASN A 235 -7.52 3.60 -12.90
N PRO A 236 -8.11 2.41 -12.62
CA PRO A 236 -9.57 2.25 -12.63
C PRO A 236 -10.26 2.82 -11.38
N PHE A 237 -9.51 3.27 -10.37
CA PHE A 237 -10.02 3.74 -9.08
C PHE A 237 -9.75 5.21 -8.81
N GLY A 238 -9.03 5.90 -9.70
CA GLY A 238 -8.75 7.32 -9.60
C GLY A 238 -8.16 7.88 -10.89
N ASP A 239 -8.64 9.02 -11.32
CA ASP A 239 -8.23 9.65 -12.56
C ASP A 239 -6.96 10.52 -12.44
N VAL A 240 -6.34 10.87 -13.55
CA VAL A 240 -5.16 11.76 -13.57
C VAL A 240 -5.45 13.15 -12.96
N PRO A 241 -6.63 13.77 -13.15
CA PRO A 241 -7.01 14.97 -12.42
C PRO A 241 -6.94 14.86 -10.91
N GLU A 242 -7.24 13.68 -10.33
CA GLU A 242 -7.07 13.45 -8.89
C GLU A 242 -5.60 13.50 -8.46
N ALA A 243 -4.71 12.84 -9.22
CA ALA A 243 -3.28 12.89 -8.98
C ALA A 243 -2.71 14.31 -9.07
N ARG A 244 -3.15 15.10 -10.07
CA ARG A 244 -2.76 16.52 -10.23
C ARG A 244 -3.25 17.36 -9.06
N LYS A 245 -4.49 17.14 -8.62
CA LYS A 245 -5.04 17.85 -7.44
C LYS A 245 -4.27 17.51 -6.16
N MET A 246 -3.91 16.24 -5.96
CA MET A 246 -3.07 15.81 -4.83
C MET A 246 -1.70 16.51 -4.89
N HIS A 247 -1.09 16.62 -6.07
CA HIS A 247 0.17 17.33 -6.27
C HIS A 247 0.06 18.83 -5.95
N GLU A 248 -1.02 19.48 -6.36
CA GLU A 248 -1.30 20.87 -6.01
C GLU A 248 -1.48 21.08 -4.51
N ASP A 249 -2.12 20.12 -3.83
CA ASP A 249 -2.41 20.19 -2.39
C ASP A 249 -1.21 19.83 -1.50
N ILE A 250 -0.15 19.22 -2.06
CA ILE A 250 1.11 18.91 -1.35
C ILE A 250 2.23 19.79 -1.89
N PRO A 251 2.52 20.92 -1.24
CA PRO A 251 3.57 21.85 -1.70
C PRO A 251 4.95 21.16 -1.76
N GLY A 252 5.62 21.28 -2.90
CA GLY A 252 6.95 20.71 -3.12
C GLY A 252 6.98 19.23 -3.48
N SER A 253 5.82 18.58 -3.65
CA SER A 253 5.77 17.20 -4.17
C SER A 253 6.23 17.12 -5.64
N GLU A 254 6.61 15.91 -6.06
CA GLU A 254 6.87 15.56 -7.46
C GLU A 254 5.74 14.65 -7.96
N LEU A 255 5.27 14.82 -9.19
CA LEU A 255 4.25 13.97 -9.81
C LEU A 255 4.80 13.29 -11.06
N VAL A 256 4.73 11.96 -11.09
CA VAL A 256 5.11 11.16 -12.27
C VAL A 256 3.93 10.28 -12.69
N LEU A 257 3.55 10.43 -13.96
CA LEU A 257 2.50 9.64 -14.58
C LEU A 257 3.11 8.46 -15.35
N PHE A 258 2.52 7.27 -15.18
CA PHE A 258 2.90 6.06 -15.90
C PHE A 258 1.87 5.76 -16.97
N GLU A 259 2.31 5.74 -18.22
CA GLU A 259 1.49 5.34 -19.36
C GLU A 259 1.27 3.82 -19.34
N ASP A 260 0.17 3.34 -19.93
CA ASP A 260 -0.20 1.93 -20.00
C ASP A 260 -0.11 1.22 -18.63
N CYS A 261 -0.57 1.90 -17.59
CA CYS A 261 -0.46 1.48 -16.20
C CYS A 261 -1.81 1.64 -15.48
N GLY A 262 -2.22 0.62 -14.78
CA GLY A 262 -3.41 0.59 -13.95
C GLY A 262 -3.17 1.13 -12.55
N HIS A 263 -3.59 0.33 -11.55
CA HIS A 263 -3.58 0.73 -10.14
C HIS A 263 -2.28 0.38 -9.40
N TRP A 264 -1.43 -0.51 -9.98
CA TRP A 264 -0.23 -1.01 -9.33
C TRP A 264 1.06 -0.66 -10.08
N PRO A 265 1.45 0.62 -10.21
CA PRO A 265 2.70 1.05 -10.90
C PRO A 265 3.95 0.29 -10.44
N GLN A 266 4.07 0.02 -9.13
CA GLN A 266 5.19 -0.71 -8.52
C GLN A 266 5.28 -2.18 -8.94
N HIS A 267 4.19 -2.74 -9.48
CA HIS A 267 4.09 -4.12 -9.93
C HIS A 267 4.07 -4.22 -11.47
N GLU A 268 3.23 -3.39 -12.12
CA GLU A 268 3.02 -3.39 -13.58
C GLU A 268 4.27 -2.90 -14.33
N HIS A 269 4.98 -1.92 -13.76
CA HIS A 269 6.19 -1.31 -14.30
C HIS A 269 7.32 -1.29 -13.25
N ALA A 270 7.60 -2.45 -12.64
CA ALA A 270 8.49 -2.57 -11.49
C ALA A 270 9.88 -1.95 -11.73
N ASP A 271 10.51 -2.20 -12.88
CA ASP A 271 11.84 -1.67 -13.19
C ASP A 271 11.84 -0.14 -13.25
N ARG A 272 10.84 0.46 -13.90
CA ARG A 272 10.69 1.91 -13.99
C ARG A 272 10.38 2.52 -12.61
N TYR A 273 9.51 1.88 -11.84
CA TYR A 273 9.21 2.31 -10.48
C TYR A 273 10.47 2.25 -9.61
N ASN A 274 11.21 1.14 -9.64
CA ASN A 274 12.41 0.96 -8.82
C ASN A 274 13.46 2.04 -9.14
N ALA A 275 13.72 2.30 -10.43
CA ALA A 275 14.67 3.34 -10.84
C ALA A 275 14.27 4.73 -10.34
N LEU A 276 12.98 5.11 -10.51
CA LEU A 276 12.43 6.39 -10.05
C LEU A 276 12.45 6.51 -8.52
N ALA A 277 12.04 5.46 -7.82
CA ALA A 277 12.00 5.42 -6.37
C ALA A 277 13.39 5.57 -5.75
N LEU A 278 14.40 4.89 -6.34
CA LEU A 278 15.77 4.95 -5.86
C LEU A 278 16.42 6.31 -6.14
N GLU A 279 16.20 6.90 -7.32
CA GLU A 279 16.64 8.27 -7.62
C GLU A 279 16.08 9.27 -6.60
N PHE A 280 14.77 9.17 -6.30
CA PHE A 280 14.12 10.01 -5.31
C PHE A 280 14.67 9.77 -3.89
N LEU A 281 14.83 8.54 -3.47
CA LEU A 281 15.37 8.19 -2.16
C LEU A 281 16.82 8.70 -2.01
N ASP A 282 17.66 8.48 -3.00
CA ASP A 282 19.05 8.93 -3.00
C ASP A 282 19.18 10.46 -2.89
N LYS A 283 18.33 11.19 -3.57
CA LYS A 283 18.28 12.66 -3.52
C LYS A 283 18.00 13.20 -2.11
N HIS A 284 17.26 12.45 -1.29
CA HIS A 284 16.75 12.91 0.00
C HIS A 284 17.31 12.18 1.24
N ASN A 285 18.12 11.12 1.07
CA ASN A 285 18.73 10.36 2.17
C ASN A 285 20.24 10.59 2.30
N ARG A 286 20.86 11.30 1.36
CA ARG A 286 22.29 11.70 1.43
C ARG A 286 22.49 12.91 2.31
#